data_dd545a0d3f6ce9bf7601de1a5e7ebb7e
#
_entry.id   dd545a0d3f6ce9bf7601de1a5e7ebb7e
#
_cell.length_a   1.000
_cell.length_b   1.000
_cell.length_c   1.000
_cell.angle_alpha   90.00
_cell.angle_beta   90.00
_cell.angle_gamma   90.00
#
_symmetry.space_group_name_H-M   'P 1'
#
loop_
_entity.id
_entity.type
_entity.pdbx_description
1 polymer ?
#
loop_
_entity_poly.entity_id
_entity_poly.type
_entity_poly.pdbx_seq_one_letter_code
_entity_poly.pdbx_strand_id
1 'polypeptide(L)'
;TLKLYPTKNLDDFYDKEGFRDQEFKKGDKGTWIVNSEMVIEPKGKGMETRGMVLYINRNTRTTKGYYFISEMTDDSNGRPKDDEKRYPVKMEHNKIIPTKPLPNDKLRKEIENFKFFVQYGDFKDINDYKDGDISYNPNVPSYSAKYQLKNDDYNVKQLRKRYDIPTNKAPKLLIKGDGDLKGSSVGSKNLEFTFVENKEENIYFTDSVQYTPSEGTSYESN
;
A
#
# COMPACT_ATOMS: atom_id res chain seq x y z
N THR A 1 1.37 -16.51 6.06
CA THR A 1 2.13 -15.38 5.48
C THR A 1 1.28 -14.18 5.11
N LEU A 2 0.01 -14.37 4.76
CA LEU A 2 -0.96 -13.27 4.50
C LEU A 2 -1.86 -12.98 5.71
N LYS A 3 -1.42 -13.32 6.91
CA LYS A 3 -2.17 -13.13 8.17
C LYS A 3 -2.37 -11.67 8.56
N LEU A 4 -1.63 -10.73 7.94
CA LEU A 4 -1.85 -9.30 8.12
C LEU A 4 -3.20 -8.84 7.56
N TYR A 5 -3.77 -9.56 6.60
CA TYR A 5 -4.97 -9.18 5.87
C TYR A 5 -6.20 -9.97 6.38
N PRO A 6 -7.09 -9.30 7.15
CA PRO A 6 -7.06 -7.92 7.59
C PRO A 6 -6.35 -7.68 8.94
N THR A 7 -5.74 -6.51 9.07
CA THR A 7 -5.41 -5.85 10.35
C THR A 7 -6.32 -4.62 10.47
N LYS A 8 -7.50 -4.81 11.01
CA LYS A 8 -8.56 -3.79 11.03
C LYS A 8 -8.19 -2.56 11.84
N ASN A 9 -7.50 -2.76 12.97
CA ASN A 9 -7.00 -1.69 13.82
C ASN A 9 -5.51 -1.49 13.57
N LEU A 10 -5.13 -0.34 13.01
CA LEU A 10 -3.72 -0.04 12.70
C LEU A 10 -2.85 0.09 13.95
N ASP A 11 -3.42 0.38 15.12
CA ASP A 11 -2.67 0.39 16.39
C ASP A 11 -2.09 -0.99 16.74
N ASP A 12 -2.65 -2.07 16.18
CA ASP A 12 -2.13 -3.43 16.39
C ASP A 12 -0.70 -3.59 15.86
N PHE A 13 -0.28 -2.76 14.90
CA PHE A 13 1.09 -2.77 14.40
C PHE A 13 2.13 -2.38 15.45
N TYR A 14 1.78 -1.59 16.46
CA TYR A 14 2.72 -1.26 17.53
C TYR A 14 3.21 -2.50 18.30
N ASP A 15 2.42 -3.55 18.33
CA ASP A 15 2.69 -4.79 19.08
C ASP A 15 3.06 -5.97 18.17
N LYS A 16 3.14 -5.77 16.84
CA LYS A 16 3.58 -6.78 15.89
C LYS A 16 5.09 -6.72 15.65
N GLU A 17 5.77 -7.84 15.82
CA GLU A 17 7.17 -7.98 15.41
C GLU A 17 7.23 -8.33 13.92
N GLY A 18 8.08 -7.61 13.18
CA GLY A 18 8.36 -7.88 11.78
C GLY A 18 9.61 -8.73 11.58
N PHE A 19 9.75 -9.28 10.39
CA PHE A 19 10.97 -9.96 9.97
C PHE A 19 12.09 -8.94 9.76
N ARG A 20 13.24 -9.17 10.39
CA ARG A 20 14.39 -8.27 10.34
C ARG A 20 15.39 -8.74 9.29
N ASP A 21 15.34 -8.13 8.12
CA ASP A 21 16.24 -8.35 7.00
C ASP A 21 17.40 -7.34 6.94
N GLN A 22 17.36 -6.34 7.81
CA GLN A 22 18.37 -5.30 7.94
C GLN A 22 18.96 -5.28 9.35
N GLU A 23 20.09 -4.58 9.53
CA GLU A 23 20.68 -4.39 10.85
C GLU A 23 19.87 -3.38 11.67
N PHE A 24 19.38 -3.84 12.82
CA PHE A 24 18.71 -3.00 13.80
C PHE A 24 19.67 -2.71 14.95
N LYS A 25 19.67 -1.48 15.44
CA LYS A 25 20.39 -1.16 16.67
C LYS A 25 19.78 -1.91 17.84
N LYS A 26 20.61 -2.21 18.84
CA LYS A 26 20.16 -2.88 20.08
C LYS A 26 19.03 -2.10 20.72
N GLY A 27 17.90 -2.77 20.96
CA GLY A 27 16.69 -2.18 21.55
C GLY A 27 15.76 -1.46 20.58
N ASP A 28 16.14 -1.35 19.30
CA ASP A 28 15.22 -0.82 18.28
C ASP A 28 14.12 -1.83 17.99
N LYS A 29 12.87 -1.40 18.22
CA LYS A 29 11.66 -2.20 17.95
C LYS A 29 11.19 -2.11 16.50
N GLY A 30 11.79 -1.23 15.71
CA GLY A 30 11.48 -1.04 14.31
C GLY A 30 10.23 -0.18 14.03
N THR A 31 10.05 0.07 12.75
CA THR A 31 8.93 0.85 12.20
C THR A 31 8.22 0.07 11.11
N TRP A 32 6.90 0.00 11.17
CA TRP A 32 6.08 -0.46 10.08
C TRP A 32 5.78 0.69 9.12
N ILE A 33 5.98 0.46 7.84
CA ILE A 33 5.58 1.39 6.77
C ILE A 33 4.42 0.76 6.02
N VAL A 34 3.28 1.42 6.03
CA VAL A 34 2.06 0.98 5.35
C VAL A 34 1.72 1.97 4.25
N ASN A 35 1.54 1.49 3.04
CA ASN A 35 1.22 2.29 1.87
C ASN A 35 0.11 1.63 1.05
N SER A 36 -0.86 2.41 0.63
CA SER A 36 -1.88 1.99 -0.34
C SER A 36 -2.13 3.12 -1.33
N GLU A 37 -2.08 2.80 -2.62
CA GLU A 37 -2.26 3.81 -3.67
C GLU A 37 -2.98 3.26 -4.90
N MET A 38 -3.80 4.11 -5.53
CA MET A 38 -4.48 3.85 -6.77
C MET A 38 -3.91 4.71 -7.89
N VAL A 39 -3.52 4.09 -8.99
CA VAL A 39 -2.95 4.74 -10.17
C VAL A 39 -3.90 4.59 -11.35
N ILE A 40 -4.27 5.71 -11.94
CA ILE A 40 -5.16 5.77 -13.10
C ILE A 40 -4.53 6.65 -14.18
N GLU A 41 -4.22 6.03 -15.31
CA GLU A 41 -3.77 6.71 -16.53
C GLU A 41 -4.74 6.34 -17.65
N PRO A 42 -5.78 7.15 -17.89
CA PRO A 42 -6.72 6.94 -18.99
C PRO A 42 -6.05 7.20 -20.34
N LYS A 43 -6.56 6.58 -21.39
CA LYS A 43 -6.09 6.82 -22.75
C LYS A 43 -6.15 8.30 -23.10
N GLY A 44 -5.01 8.86 -23.54
CA GLY A 44 -4.89 10.25 -23.98
C GLY A 44 -4.92 11.29 -22.85
N LYS A 45 -4.80 10.87 -21.60
CA LYS A 45 -4.75 11.73 -20.41
C LYS A 45 -3.52 11.42 -19.56
N GLY A 46 -3.16 12.35 -18.67
CA GLY A 46 -2.07 12.14 -17.74
C GLY A 46 -2.39 11.09 -16.67
N MET A 47 -1.35 10.63 -15.99
CA MET A 47 -1.44 9.67 -14.89
C MET A 47 -1.76 10.40 -13.57
N GLU A 48 -2.75 9.93 -12.83
CA GLU A 48 -3.03 10.37 -11.46
C GLU A 48 -2.77 9.25 -10.48
N THR A 49 -2.05 9.54 -9.41
CA THR A 49 -1.82 8.65 -8.29
C THR A 49 -2.38 9.27 -7.02
N ARG A 50 -3.18 8.52 -6.28
CA ARG A 50 -3.70 8.92 -4.96
C ARG A 50 -3.46 7.82 -3.95
N GLY A 51 -2.98 8.20 -2.78
CA GLY A 51 -2.71 7.24 -1.75
C GLY A 51 -2.27 7.86 -0.43
N MET A 52 -1.91 6.99 0.51
CA MET A 52 -1.42 7.38 1.83
C MET A 52 -0.29 6.48 2.26
N VAL A 53 0.69 7.07 2.91
CA VAL A 53 1.78 6.37 3.59
C VAL A 53 1.69 6.68 5.08
N LEU A 54 1.78 5.66 5.91
CA LEU A 54 1.95 5.79 7.36
C LEU A 54 3.23 5.10 7.81
N TYR A 55 3.89 5.73 8.76
CA TYR A 55 5.09 5.27 9.44
C TYR A 55 4.76 5.06 10.90
N ILE A 56 4.62 3.79 11.26
CA ILE A 56 4.16 3.36 12.59
C ILE A 56 5.39 3.00 13.40
N ASN A 57 5.88 3.94 14.22
CA ASN A 57 7.09 3.79 15.02
C ASN A 57 6.76 3.04 16.31
N ARG A 58 7.30 1.83 16.46
CA ARG A 58 7.05 0.99 17.63
C ARG A 58 7.82 1.44 18.88
N ASN A 59 8.93 2.14 18.73
CA ASN A 59 9.69 2.62 19.88
C ASN A 59 8.96 3.73 20.62
N THR A 60 8.42 4.67 19.86
CA THR A 60 7.70 5.84 20.40
C THR A 60 6.20 5.61 20.52
N ARG A 61 5.68 4.55 19.87
CA ARG A 61 4.24 4.29 19.71
C ARG A 61 3.52 5.50 19.13
N THR A 62 4.11 6.11 18.12
CA THR A 62 3.56 7.24 17.38
C THR A 62 3.52 6.92 15.88
N THR A 63 2.55 7.50 15.19
CA THR A 63 2.37 7.31 13.76
C THR A 63 2.23 8.64 13.06
N LYS A 64 3.02 8.83 12.03
CA LYS A 64 3.00 9.98 11.12
C LYS A 64 2.99 9.50 9.69
N GLY A 65 2.58 10.34 8.80
CA GLY A 65 2.63 10.09 7.37
C GLY A 65 2.03 11.21 6.55
N TYR A 66 1.60 10.89 5.35
CA TYR A 66 0.97 11.85 4.47
C TYR A 66 0.04 11.18 3.47
N TYR A 67 -1.03 11.89 3.14
CA TYR A 67 -1.84 11.64 1.96
C TYR A 67 -1.21 12.35 0.77
N PHE A 68 -1.20 11.74 -0.39
CA PHE A 68 -0.60 12.34 -1.57
C PHE A 68 -1.49 12.22 -2.79
N ILE A 69 -1.40 13.25 -3.64
CA ILE A 69 -1.99 13.29 -4.97
C ILE A 69 -0.85 13.68 -5.91
N SER A 70 -0.53 12.80 -6.86
CA SER A 70 0.48 13.03 -7.88
C SER A 70 -0.19 13.04 -9.26
N GLU A 71 0.10 14.05 -10.06
CA GLU A 71 -0.35 14.13 -11.44
C GLU A 71 0.87 14.17 -12.36
N MET A 72 0.99 13.20 -13.25
CA MET A 72 2.02 13.17 -14.26
C MET A 72 1.42 13.55 -15.61
N THR A 73 1.88 14.64 -16.17
CA THR A 73 1.47 15.17 -17.47
C THR A 73 2.70 15.51 -18.31
N ASP A 74 2.52 15.75 -19.58
CA ASP A 74 3.60 16.29 -20.42
C ASP A 74 3.57 17.82 -20.39
N ASP A 75 4.76 18.43 -20.32
CA ASP A 75 4.90 19.87 -20.48
C ASP A 75 4.68 20.29 -21.96
N SER A 76 4.76 21.57 -22.24
CA SER A 76 4.61 22.12 -23.60
C SER A 76 5.65 21.60 -24.60
N ASN A 77 6.73 20.98 -24.13
CA ASN A 77 7.80 20.39 -24.94
C ASN A 77 7.72 18.84 -24.99
N GLY A 78 6.64 18.25 -24.47
CA GLY A 78 6.44 16.81 -24.42
C GLY A 78 7.34 16.09 -23.39
N ARG A 79 7.82 16.82 -22.36
CA ARG A 79 8.61 16.21 -21.28
C ARG A 79 7.70 15.87 -20.12
N PRO A 80 7.90 14.70 -19.47
CA PRO A 80 7.13 14.34 -18.29
C PRO A 80 7.28 15.38 -17.20
N LYS A 81 6.16 15.84 -16.65
CA LYS A 81 6.07 16.74 -15.50
C LYS A 81 5.26 16.04 -14.41
N ASP A 82 5.88 15.89 -13.26
CA ASP A 82 5.22 15.37 -12.06
C ASP A 82 4.87 16.53 -11.13
N ASP A 83 3.61 16.61 -10.72
CA ASP A 83 3.10 17.57 -9.74
C ASP A 83 2.51 16.80 -8.56
N GLU A 84 3.29 16.63 -7.51
CA GLU A 84 2.88 15.93 -6.30
C GLU A 84 2.53 16.92 -5.19
N LYS A 85 1.36 16.71 -4.59
CA LYS A 85 0.92 17.40 -3.37
C LYS A 85 0.85 16.41 -2.22
N ARG A 86 1.47 16.77 -1.10
CA ARG A 86 1.46 16.00 0.12
C ARG A 86 0.70 16.70 1.23
N TYR A 87 -0.11 15.97 1.94
CA TYR A 87 -0.93 16.46 3.05
C TYR A 87 -0.56 15.67 4.31
N PRO A 88 0.21 16.27 5.25
CA PRO A 88 0.68 15.56 6.44
C PRO A 88 -0.47 15.08 7.30
N VAL A 89 -0.33 13.89 7.85
CA VAL A 89 -1.27 13.27 8.77
C VAL A 89 -0.54 12.67 9.96
N LYS A 90 -1.28 12.46 11.03
CA LYS A 90 -0.95 11.56 12.14
C LYS A 90 -2.05 10.52 12.30
N MET A 91 -1.79 9.49 13.07
CA MET A 91 -2.80 8.52 13.47
C MET A 91 -2.83 8.42 14.99
N GLU A 92 -4.02 8.50 15.55
CA GLU A 92 -4.28 8.28 16.98
C GLU A 92 -5.53 7.42 17.14
N HIS A 93 -5.43 6.36 17.92
CA HIS A 93 -6.55 5.43 18.15
C HIS A 93 -7.21 4.95 16.86
N ASN A 94 -6.39 4.51 15.92
CA ASN A 94 -6.83 4.03 14.59
C ASN A 94 -7.56 5.10 13.74
N LYS A 95 -7.40 6.38 14.06
CA LYS A 95 -7.99 7.50 13.30
C LYS A 95 -6.91 8.31 12.62
N ILE A 96 -7.12 8.59 11.34
CA ILE A 96 -6.26 9.48 10.55
C ILE A 96 -6.67 10.93 10.80
N ILE A 97 -5.71 11.74 11.19
CA ILE A 97 -5.92 13.14 11.56
C ILE A 97 -4.99 14.02 10.72
N PRO A 98 -5.51 14.89 9.85
CA PRO A 98 -4.71 15.91 9.17
C PRO A 98 -4.02 16.83 10.19
N THR A 99 -2.75 17.14 9.94
CA THR A 99 -1.95 17.99 10.85
C THR A 99 -1.73 19.41 10.34
N LYS A 100 -2.20 19.71 9.13
CA LYS A 100 -2.19 21.03 8.53
C LYS A 100 -3.56 21.37 7.93
N PRO A 101 -3.91 22.65 7.73
CA PRO A 101 -5.14 23.04 7.05
C PRO A 101 -5.24 22.45 5.65
N LEU A 102 -6.46 22.03 5.29
CA LEU A 102 -6.77 21.44 3.99
C LEU A 102 -7.53 22.43 3.11
N PRO A 103 -7.41 22.32 1.76
CA PRO A 103 -8.06 23.25 0.84
C PRO A 103 -9.59 23.24 0.89
N ASN A 104 -10.20 22.07 1.19
CA ASN A 104 -11.66 21.92 1.19
C ASN A 104 -12.10 20.71 2.01
N ASP A 105 -13.40 20.64 2.31
CA ASP A 105 -13.99 19.56 3.10
C ASP A 105 -14.03 18.22 2.38
N LYS A 106 -14.09 18.20 1.05
CA LYS A 106 -14.06 16.96 0.27
C LYS A 106 -12.75 16.22 0.48
N LEU A 107 -11.62 16.93 0.39
CA LEU A 107 -10.30 16.35 0.63
C LEU A 107 -10.14 15.92 2.10
N ARG A 108 -10.66 16.69 3.05
CA ARG A 108 -10.67 16.32 4.47
C ARG A 108 -11.36 14.98 4.70
N LYS A 109 -12.54 14.78 4.12
CA LYS A 109 -13.30 13.52 4.22
C LYS A 109 -12.56 12.36 3.55
N GLU A 110 -11.94 12.58 2.39
CA GLU A 110 -11.11 11.57 1.73
C GLU A 110 -9.97 11.09 2.63
N ILE A 111 -9.27 12.01 3.29
CA ILE A 111 -8.16 11.70 4.18
C ILE A 111 -8.63 11.03 5.45
N GLU A 112 -9.62 11.59 6.14
CA GLU A 112 -10.11 11.05 7.42
C GLU A 112 -10.77 9.66 7.27
N ASN A 113 -11.39 9.40 6.12
CA ASN A 113 -12.05 8.13 5.81
C ASN A 113 -11.16 7.14 5.04
N PHE A 114 -9.90 7.50 4.79
CA PHE A 114 -8.98 6.62 4.08
C PHE A 114 -8.80 5.30 4.83
N LYS A 115 -8.82 4.19 4.09
CA LYS A 115 -8.51 2.85 4.59
C LYS A 115 -7.39 2.24 3.77
N PHE A 116 -6.39 1.70 4.46
CA PHE A 116 -5.34 0.90 3.85
C PHE A 116 -5.88 -0.48 3.48
N PHE A 117 -5.40 -1.03 2.39
CA PHE A 117 -5.81 -2.36 1.96
C PHE A 117 -5.58 -3.42 3.06
N VAL A 118 -4.52 -3.29 3.84
CA VAL A 118 -4.25 -4.17 4.98
C VAL A 118 -5.38 -4.19 6.01
N GLN A 119 -6.22 -3.15 6.07
CA GLN A 119 -7.33 -3.09 7.02
C GLN A 119 -8.58 -3.85 6.54
N TYR A 120 -8.73 -4.09 5.24
CA TYR A 120 -9.94 -4.72 4.67
C TYR A 120 -9.67 -5.87 3.70
N GLY A 121 -8.46 -6.03 3.19
CA GLY A 121 -8.10 -7.16 2.34
C GLY A 121 -8.22 -8.50 3.09
N ASP A 122 -8.61 -9.54 2.39
CA ASP A 122 -8.74 -10.88 2.97
C ASP A 122 -8.34 -11.94 1.95
N PHE A 123 -7.41 -12.81 2.32
CA PHE A 123 -6.88 -13.87 1.48
C PHE A 123 -7.22 -15.27 2.00
N LYS A 124 -8.29 -15.41 2.77
CA LYS A 124 -8.74 -16.73 3.26
C LYS A 124 -9.02 -17.70 2.11
N ASP A 125 -9.49 -17.23 0.98
CA ASP A 125 -9.86 -18.02 -0.20
C ASP A 125 -8.73 -18.10 -1.25
N ILE A 126 -7.48 -17.77 -0.89
CA ILE A 126 -6.34 -17.76 -1.83
C ILE A 126 -6.09 -19.09 -2.51
N ASN A 127 -6.42 -20.21 -1.84
CA ASN A 127 -6.28 -21.54 -2.40
C ASN A 127 -7.26 -21.84 -3.55
N ASP A 128 -8.31 -21.04 -3.67
CA ASP A 128 -9.29 -21.12 -4.75
C ASP A 128 -8.90 -20.32 -5.98
N TYR A 129 -7.82 -19.51 -5.87
CA TYR A 129 -7.29 -18.75 -6.98
C TYR A 129 -6.70 -19.68 -8.04
N LYS A 130 -7.09 -19.43 -9.30
CA LYS A 130 -6.62 -20.21 -10.45
C LYS A 130 -5.50 -19.50 -11.17
N ASP A 131 -4.79 -20.26 -12.01
CA ASP A 131 -3.71 -19.79 -12.87
C ASP A 131 -2.57 -19.13 -12.08
N GLY A 132 -2.31 -19.66 -10.90
CA GLY A 132 -1.23 -19.18 -10.04
C GLY A 132 0.15 -19.60 -10.57
N ASP A 133 1.01 -18.61 -10.79
CA ASP A 133 2.44 -18.81 -11.00
C ASP A 133 3.15 -18.45 -9.70
N ILE A 134 3.64 -19.48 -8.98
CA ILE A 134 4.21 -19.33 -7.65
C ILE A 134 5.70 -19.66 -7.71
N SER A 135 6.54 -18.74 -7.23
CA SER A 135 7.97 -18.96 -7.05
C SER A 135 8.40 -18.71 -5.62
N TYR A 136 9.40 -19.46 -5.18
CA TYR A 136 10.00 -19.32 -3.85
C TYR A 136 11.51 -19.44 -3.95
N ASN A 137 12.22 -18.50 -3.31
CA ASN A 137 13.67 -18.55 -3.20
C ASN A 137 14.08 -18.82 -1.74
N PRO A 138 14.56 -20.03 -1.41
CA PRO A 138 14.94 -20.36 -0.03
C PRO A 138 16.24 -19.71 0.44
N ASN A 139 17.11 -19.28 -0.47
CA ASN A 139 18.40 -18.66 -0.12
C ASN A 139 18.25 -17.22 0.34
N VAL A 140 17.26 -16.53 -0.21
CA VAL A 140 16.78 -15.22 0.25
C VAL A 140 15.28 -15.44 0.49
N PRO A 141 14.84 -15.60 1.74
CA PRO A 141 13.44 -16.00 2.00
C PRO A 141 12.46 -15.04 1.37
N SER A 142 12.15 -15.29 0.11
CA SER A 142 11.25 -14.47 -0.71
C SER A 142 10.34 -15.35 -1.55
N TYR A 143 9.15 -14.87 -1.81
CA TYR A 143 8.18 -15.54 -2.65
C TYR A 143 7.42 -14.56 -3.53
N SER A 144 6.97 -15.04 -4.66
CA SER A 144 6.01 -14.32 -5.51
C SER A 144 4.92 -15.25 -5.99
N ALA A 145 3.74 -14.69 -6.19
CA ALA A 145 2.61 -15.39 -6.75
C ALA A 145 1.82 -14.46 -7.67
N LYS A 146 1.41 -14.96 -8.84
CA LYS A 146 0.56 -14.23 -9.78
C LYS A 146 -0.73 -14.99 -10.00
N TYR A 147 -1.84 -14.28 -9.99
CA TYR A 147 -3.16 -14.84 -10.20
C TYR A 147 -3.99 -13.98 -11.15
N GLN A 148 -4.79 -14.61 -11.99
CA GLN A 148 -5.89 -13.93 -12.68
C GLN A 148 -7.11 -13.97 -11.78
N LEU A 149 -7.57 -12.81 -11.35
CA LEU A 149 -8.78 -12.70 -10.52
C LEU A 149 -10.04 -12.53 -11.38
N LYS A 150 -11.17 -12.65 -10.73
CA LYS A 150 -12.50 -12.36 -11.28
C LYS A 150 -13.11 -11.15 -10.59
N ASN A 151 -14.09 -10.51 -11.23
CA ASN A 151 -14.78 -9.37 -10.63
C ASN A 151 -15.66 -9.71 -9.43
N ASP A 152 -15.97 -10.97 -9.18
CA ASP A 152 -16.68 -11.45 -7.99
C ASP A 152 -15.75 -11.76 -6.82
N ASP A 153 -14.42 -11.67 -7.00
CA ASP A 153 -13.45 -11.80 -5.91
C ASP A 153 -13.71 -10.74 -4.82
N TYR A 154 -13.59 -11.15 -3.56
CA TYR A 154 -13.83 -10.27 -2.41
C TYR A 154 -12.95 -9.01 -2.44
N ASN A 155 -11.64 -9.18 -2.68
CA ASN A 155 -10.71 -8.05 -2.69
C ASN A 155 -10.96 -7.10 -3.86
N VAL A 156 -11.30 -7.64 -5.03
CA VAL A 156 -11.67 -6.84 -6.21
C VAL A 156 -12.92 -6.02 -5.94
N LYS A 157 -13.95 -6.62 -5.34
CA LYS A 157 -15.16 -5.90 -4.94
C LYS A 157 -14.87 -4.78 -3.94
N GLN A 158 -13.97 -5.01 -2.99
CA GLN A 158 -13.57 -3.99 -2.02
C GLN A 158 -12.86 -2.81 -2.70
N LEU A 159 -11.98 -3.06 -3.65
CA LEU A 159 -11.31 -2.01 -4.42
C LEU A 159 -12.31 -1.20 -5.25
N ARG A 160 -13.22 -1.87 -5.96
CA ARG A 160 -14.25 -1.19 -6.76
C ARG A 160 -15.23 -0.38 -5.92
N LYS A 161 -15.49 -0.78 -4.70
CA LYS A 161 -16.33 -0.04 -3.76
C LYS A 161 -15.67 1.25 -3.28
N ARG A 162 -14.34 1.25 -3.14
CA ARG A 162 -13.57 2.39 -2.58
C ARG A 162 -13.02 3.33 -3.63
N TYR A 163 -12.80 2.86 -4.84
CA TYR A 163 -12.18 3.61 -5.93
C TYR A 163 -13.06 3.55 -7.19
N ASP A 164 -13.16 4.69 -7.88
CA ASP A 164 -13.80 4.76 -9.21
C ASP A 164 -12.83 4.20 -10.26
N ILE A 165 -12.85 2.89 -10.44
CA ILE A 165 -11.96 2.19 -11.37
C ILE A 165 -12.60 2.19 -12.77
N PRO A 166 -12.05 2.96 -13.74
CA PRO A 166 -12.70 3.21 -15.03
C PRO A 166 -12.50 2.07 -16.04
N THR A 167 -12.71 0.84 -15.59
CA THR A 167 -12.69 -0.36 -16.44
C THR A 167 -13.51 -1.46 -15.82
N ASN A 168 -14.11 -2.31 -16.66
CA ASN A 168 -14.80 -3.52 -16.22
C ASN A 168 -13.92 -4.77 -16.26
N LYS A 169 -12.66 -4.64 -16.70
CA LYS A 169 -11.72 -5.76 -16.72
C LYS A 169 -11.38 -6.20 -15.31
N ALA A 170 -11.39 -7.50 -15.07
CA ALA A 170 -10.90 -8.08 -13.82
C ALA A 170 -9.36 -7.99 -13.75
N PRO A 171 -8.77 -7.75 -12.56
CA PRO A 171 -7.34 -7.55 -12.44
C PRO A 171 -6.56 -8.85 -12.36
N LYS A 172 -5.27 -8.76 -12.68
CA LYS A 172 -4.26 -9.70 -12.22
C LYS A 172 -3.74 -9.27 -10.86
N LEU A 173 -3.51 -10.23 -9.97
CA LEU A 173 -2.89 -9.99 -8.67
C LEU A 173 -1.47 -10.52 -8.67
N LEU A 174 -0.51 -9.65 -8.35
CA LEU A 174 0.86 -10.02 -8.03
C LEU A 174 1.07 -9.85 -6.52
N ILE A 175 1.51 -10.94 -5.87
CA ILE A 175 1.92 -10.93 -4.46
C ILE A 175 3.42 -11.16 -4.41
N LYS A 176 4.13 -10.26 -3.75
CA LYS A 176 5.55 -10.44 -3.40
C LYS A 176 5.72 -10.31 -1.90
N GLY A 177 6.57 -11.13 -1.33
CA GLY A 177 6.85 -11.05 0.09
C GLY A 177 8.22 -11.60 0.45
N ASP A 178 8.77 -11.04 1.51
CA ASP A 178 10.01 -11.47 2.15
C ASP A 178 9.71 -11.95 3.55
N GLY A 179 10.57 -12.81 4.09
CA GLY A 179 10.50 -13.29 5.45
C GLY A 179 10.38 -14.81 5.56
N ASP A 180 10.54 -15.28 6.79
CA ASP A 180 10.47 -16.70 7.07
C ASP A 180 9.02 -17.21 7.01
N LEU A 181 8.75 -18.14 6.11
CA LEU A 181 7.44 -18.78 5.97
C LEU A 181 7.07 -19.66 7.16
N LYS A 182 8.04 -20.10 7.95
CA LYS A 182 7.85 -20.98 9.11
C LYS A 182 7.94 -20.24 10.45
N GLY A 183 8.50 -19.04 10.46
CA GLY A 183 8.66 -18.24 11.67
C GLY A 183 7.39 -17.54 12.12
N SER A 184 7.43 -16.98 13.32
CA SER A 184 6.34 -16.17 13.89
C SER A 184 6.37 -14.72 13.44
N SER A 185 7.50 -14.25 12.90
CA SER A 185 7.66 -12.89 12.41
C SER A 185 6.96 -12.68 11.06
N VAL A 186 6.50 -11.48 10.84
CA VAL A 186 5.81 -11.09 9.61
C VAL A 186 6.78 -10.32 8.73
N GLY A 187 7.06 -10.85 7.54
CA GLY A 187 7.90 -10.20 6.55
C GLY A 187 7.16 -9.14 5.74
N SER A 188 7.92 -8.42 4.93
CA SER A 188 7.38 -7.41 4.02
C SER A 188 6.46 -8.02 2.97
N LYS A 189 5.45 -7.28 2.58
CA LYS A 189 4.46 -7.65 1.57
C LYS A 189 4.28 -6.51 0.57
N ASN A 190 4.25 -6.87 -0.70
CA ASN A 190 3.85 -5.98 -1.78
C ASN A 190 2.76 -6.67 -2.59
N LEU A 191 1.67 -5.99 -2.80
CA LEU A 191 0.54 -6.45 -3.59
C LEU A 191 0.31 -5.48 -4.74
N GLU A 192 0.01 -6.00 -5.91
CA GLU A 192 -0.37 -5.20 -7.08
C GLU A 192 -1.57 -5.84 -7.77
N PHE A 193 -2.64 -5.07 -7.88
CA PHE A 193 -3.83 -5.42 -8.67
C PHE A 193 -3.77 -4.63 -9.97
N THR A 194 -3.42 -5.27 -11.06
CA THR A 194 -3.32 -4.65 -12.38
C THR A 194 -4.58 -4.90 -13.19
N PHE A 195 -5.38 -3.85 -13.38
CA PHE A 195 -6.64 -3.88 -14.14
C PHE A 195 -6.41 -3.71 -15.63
N VAL A 196 -5.56 -2.75 -16.01
CA VAL A 196 -5.18 -2.46 -17.39
C VAL A 196 -3.70 -2.11 -17.44
N GLU A 197 -2.98 -2.71 -18.37
CA GLU A 197 -1.57 -2.45 -18.61
C GLU A 197 -1.28 -2.49 -20.11
N ASN A 198 -1.10 -1.32 -20.72
CA ASN A 198 -0.64 -1.19 -22.11
C ASN A 198 0.06 0.16 -22.32
N LYS A 199 0.48 0.45 -23.54
CA LYS A 199 1.22 1.68 -23.84
C LYS A 199 0.41 2.96 -23.67
N GLU A 200 -0.91 2.88 -23.70
CA GLU A 200 -1.80 4.03 -23.73
C GLU A 200 -2.63 4.20 -22.45
N GLU A 201 -2.86 3.10 -21.72
CA GLU A 201 -3.72 3.07 -20.55
C GLU A 201 -3.14 2.17 -19.48
N ASN A 202 -3.07 2.68 -18.24
CA ASN A 202 -2.62 1.92 -17.09
C ASN A 202 -3.53 2.20 -15.90
N ILE A 203 -4.06 1.13 -15.31
CA ILE A 203 -4.92 1.20 -14.13
C ILE A 203 -4.46 0.10 -13.19
N TYR A 204 -3.91 0.47 -12.05
CA TYR A 204 -3.46 -0.50 -11.05
C TYR A 204 -3.51 0.07 -9.64
N PHE A 205 -3.66 -0.83 -8.69
CA PHE A 205 -3.64 -0.55 -7.27
C PHE A 205 -2.45 -1.27 -6.64
N THR A 206 -1.70 -0.57 -5.80
CA THR A 206 -0.61 -1.17 -5.04
C THR A 206 -0.81 -0.99 -3.55
N ASP A 207 -0.40 -2.00 -2.80
CA ASP A 207 -0.33 -1.97 -1.34
C ASP A 207 1.02 -2.54 -0.90
N SER A 208 1.63 -1.90 0.08
CA SER A 208 2.85 -2.41 0.67
C SER A 208 2.83 -2.31 2.19
N VAL A 209 3.37 -3.32 2.83
CA VAL A 209 3.64 -3.35 4.26
C VAL A 209 5.09 -3.75 4.46
N GLN A 210 5.91 -2.85 4.99
CA GLN A 210 7.33 -3.05 5.19
C GLN A 210 7.70 -2.86 6.66
N TYR A 211 8.74 -3.57 7.10
CA TYR A 211 9.29 -3.45 8.44
C TYR A 211 10.77 -3.09 8.36
N THR A 212 11.13 -1.95 8.94
CA THR A 212 12.48 -1.36 8.83
C THR A 212 13.01 -0.89 10.18
N PRO A 213 14.35 -0.65 10.30
CA PRO A 213 14.88 0.06 11.46
C PRO A 213 14.22 1.43 11.62
N SER A 214 14.04 1.88 12.86
CA SER A 214 13.41 3.18 13.15
C SER A 214 14.32 4.37 12.86
N GLU A 215 15.65 4.17 12.89
CA GLU A 215 16.61 5.19 12.48
C GLU A 215 16.82 5.14 10.97
N GLY A 216 16.72 6.27 10.30
CA GLY A 216 16.79 6.39 8.84
C GLY A 216 15.46 6.68 8.16
N THR A 217 14.35 6.58 8.91
CA THR A 217 13.05 7.08 8.44
C THR A 217 12.88 8.57 8.79
N SER A 218 13.85 9.38 8.36
CA SER A 218 13.70 10.83 8.48
C SER A 218 12.74 11.32 7.41
N TYR A 219 11.55 11.74 7.86
CA TYR A 219 10.62 12.46 6.99
C TYR A 219 11.10 13.89 6.93
N GLU A 220 11.75 14.28 5.87
CA GLU A 220 11.84 15.67 5.51
C GLU A 220 10.44 16.13 5.07
N SER A 221 9.69 16.64 6.03
CA SER A 221 8.51 17.46 5.76
C SER A 221 9.02 18.79 5.24
N ASN A 222 9.18 18.95 3.93
CA ASN A 222 9.24 20.26 3.30
C ASN A 222 7.84 20.83 3.10
#